data_63a2e8befc3dea0201140ff8f936a502
#
_entry.id   63a2e8befc3dea0201140ff8f936a502
#
_cell.length_a   1.000
_cell.length_b   1.000
_cell.length_c   1.000
_cell.angle_alpha   90.00
_cell.angle_beta   90.00
_cell.angle_gamma   90.00
#
_symmetry.space_group_name_H-M   'P 1'
#
loop_
_entity.id
_entity.type
_entity.pdbx_description
1 polymer ?
#
loop_
_entity_poly.entity_id
_entity_poly.type
_entity_poly.pdbx_seq_one_letter_code
_entity_poly.pdbx_strand_id
1 'polypeptide(L)'
;RNSGFLGKIISTILIAVFSILTLNLRCRILKVPMQGQKLVLSQQQRLTLSPQLVQSIKLMAMPFADLRERILEEVEKNPALEVVSDPFESIPWSQREPASRISVSTVRSNDDESDAHRDYIEGALSREETLQEHLLEQLGELVLEPRVRALAELVVQNLDPDGFHRVPPEELSGADDPAVLHKALDTVRRLEPVGCAVRDFHESLLVQAMVLRDRYTAGKTDPGLETTIHILDKYFHLLEKGRPDALVKGLAKEPDAGFTLDLEGAEEVFDIIRMLDPFPGRIFDSSPETYIVPDVFVNRSEEGYSVVINEEEVPVLGISPFFMELEEQVDDSARDFAREAVKEARWFLGTIERRNLTLLKLVRALVVFQREFFMHGPTRLMPLRMKDVAEEIGMHEATVSRAANGKYLQCEWGTFEIRYFFSNRVGSPPRTGSRTPDQAGGYTSGRFSKQGVKEVIRELIESSETALSDQKITEQLKTRGIHIARRTVAKYRAELSIASSFER
;
A
#
# COMPACT_ATOMS: atom_id res chain seq x y z
N ARG A 1 -59.51 54.52 80.26
CA ARG A 1 -58.16 54.10 80.82
C ARG A 1 -57.62 52.80 80.26
N ASN A 2 -58.07 52.31 79.10
CA ASN A 2 -57.59 50.96 78.61
C ASN A 2 -56.94 51.02 77.18
N SER A 3 -56.73 52.19 76.61
CA SER A 3 -56.13 52.27 75.25
C SER A 3 -54.56 52.28 75.20
N GLY A 4 -53.95 52.58 76.41
CA GLY A 4 -52.49 52.70 76.49
C GLY A 4 -51.73 51.31 76.68
N PHE A 5 -52.46 50.33 77.16
CA PHE A 5 -51.86 49.04 77.50
C PHE A 5 -51.75 48.09 76.28
N LEU A 6 -52.74 48.12 75.37
CA LEU A 6 -52.70 47.36 74.14
C LEU A 6 -51.61 47.81 73.17
N GLY A 7 -51.38 49.17 73.12
CA GLY A 7 -50.33 49.71 72.25
C GLY A 7 -48.90 49.31 72.66
N LYS A 8 -48.66 49.18 73.98
CA LYS A 8 -47.34 48.72 74.47
C LYS A 8 -47.12 47.19 74.22
N ILE A 9 -48.17 46.36 74.35
CA ILE A 9 -48.10 44.96 74.07
C ILE A 9 -47.87 44.71 72.61
N ILE A 10 -48.56 45.39 71.70
CA ILE A 10 -48.39 45.26 70.25
C ILE A 10 -46.99 45.74 69.82
N SER A 11 -46.48 46.88 70.41
CA SER A 11 -45.13 47.34 70.15
C SER A 11 -44.03 46.36 70.58
N THR A 12 -44.22 45.75 71.77
CA THR A 12 -43.27 44.76 72.30
C THR A 12 -43.27 43.44 71.47
N ILE A 13 -44.46 42.98 71.04
CA ILE A 13 -44.58 41.81 70.16
C ILE A 13 -43.99 42.11 68.78
N LEU A 14 -44.20 43.31 68.21
CA LEU A 14 -43.61 43.65 66.92
C LEU A 14 -42.08 43.73 66.97
N ILE A 15 -41.52 44.27 68.07
CA ILE A 15 -40.05 44.27 68.27
C ILE A 15 -39.50 42.90 68.47
N ALA A 16 -40.19 42.02 69.21
CA ALA A 16 -39.78 40.63 69.39
C ALA A 16 -39.82 39.82 68.07
N VAL A 17 -40.89 40.00 67.25
CA VAL A 17 -41.02 39.37 65.96
C VAL A 17 -39.95 39.89 64.97
N PHE A 18 -39.68 41.23 65.01
CA PHE A 18 -38.63 41.81 64.19
C PHE A 18 -37.23 41.34 64.59
N SER A 19 -36.95 41.16 65.86
CA SER A 19 -35.69 40.60 66.39
C SER A 19 -35.52 39.11 66.02
N ILE A 20 -36.62 38.31 66.08
CA ILE A 20 -36.58 36.89 65.66
C ILE A 20 -36.39 36.81 64.13
N LEU A 21 -37.03 37.66 63.33
CA LEU A 21 -36.88 37.68 61.88
C LEU A 21 -35.44 38.09 61.47
N THR A 22 -34.85 39.11 62.17
CA THR A 22 -33.46 39.52 61.89
C THR A 22 -32.44 38.43 62.36
N LEU A 23 -32.71 37.71 63.43
CA LEU A 23 -31.87 36.64 63.92
C LEU A 23 -31.92 35.46 62.93
N ASN A 24 -33.10 35.12 62.41
CA ASN A 24 -33.26 34.07 61.40
C ASN A 24 -32.63 34.43 60.07
N LEU A 25 -32.68 35.71 59.65
CA LEU A 25 -31.97 36.16 58.47
C LEU A 25 -30.46 36.13 58.68
N ARG A 26 -29.92 36.51 59.82
CA ARG A 26 -28.49 36.37 60.13
C ARG A 26 -28.01 34.93 60.21
N CYS A 27 -28.83 34.02 60.74
CA CYS A 27 -28.49 32.58 60.74
C CYS A 27 -28.55 31.96 59.32
N ARG A 28 -29.40 32.46 58.40
CA ARG A 28 -29.44 31.97 57.01
C ARG A 28 -28.29 32.51 56.17
N ILE A 29 -27.78 33.71 56.45
CA ILE A 29 -26.63 34.31 55.72
C ILE A 29 -25.31 33.68 56.15
N LEU A 30 -25.23 33.05 57.35
CA LEU A 30 -24.01 32.38 57.87
C LEU A 30 -23.89 30.92 57.50
N LYS A 31 -24.82 30.32 56.68
CA LYS A 31 -24.75 28.94 56.18
C LYS A 31 -24.58 28.90 54.66
N VAL A 32 -23.94 29.87 54.03
CA VAL A 32 -23.36 29.69 52.71
C VAL A 32 -21.97 29.08 52.95
N PRO A 33 -21.73 27.84 52.56
CA PRO A 33 -20.36 27.34 52.56
C PRO A 33 -19.58 28.24 51.59
N MET A 34 -18.67 29.04 52.10
CA MET A 34 -17.63 29.63 51.26
C MET A 34 -16.82 28.47 50.69
N GLN A 35 -17.29 27.94 49.55
CA GLN A 35 -16.38 27.29 48.63
C GLN A 35 -15.32 28.36 48.30
N GLY A 36 -14.20 28.24 48.98
CA GLY A 36 -13.00 28.95 48.58
C GLY A 36 -12.69 28.46 47.17
N GLN A 37 -13.13 29.18 46.15
CA GLN A 37 -12.53 29.10 44.83
C GLN A 37 -11.08 29.51 45.06
N LYS A 38 -10.24 28.49 45.35
CA LYS A 38 -8.83 28.57 45.01
C LYS A 38 -8.84 28.82 43.52
N LEU A 39 -8.59 30.06 43.12
CA LEU A 39 -8.10 30.39 41.78
C LEU A 39 -6.77 29.61 41.65
N VAL A 40 -6.87 28.35 41.30
CA VAL A 40 -5.76 27.62 40.72
C VAL A 40 -5.61 28.30 39.36
N LEU A 41 -4.78 29.30 39.27
CA LEU A 41 -4.15 29.72 38.02
C LEU A 41 -3.33 28.53 37.56
N SER A 42 -4.00 27.56 36.98
CA SER A 42 -3.32 26.60 36.09
C SER A 42 -2.93 27.40 34.88
N GLN A 43 -1.72 27.95 34.91
CA GLN A 43 -1.04 28.42 33.74
C GLN A 43 -0.84 27.19 32.86
N GLN A 44 -1.88 26.83 32.08
CA GLN A 44 -1.70 25.92 30.95
C GLN A 44 -0.81 26.70 30.00
N GLN A 45 0.50 26.45 30.11
CA GLN A 45 1.41 26.73 29.02
C GLN A 45 0.92 25.84 27.85
N ARG A 46 0.04 26.44 27.03
CA ARG A 46 -0.16 25.88 25.69
C ARG A 46 1.19 26.05 25.01
N LEU A 47 1.94 24.97 24.95
CA LEU A 47 3.11 24.85 24.10
C LEU A 47 2.62 25.11 22.67
N THR A 48 2.59 26.35 22.25
CA THR A 48 2.45 26.69 20.84
C THR A 48 3.75 26.25 20.20
N LEU A 49 3.69 25.08 19.51
CA LEU A 49 4.82 24.57 18.74
C LEU A 49 5.24 25.67 17.76
N SER A 50 6.52 26.03 17.74
CA SER A 50 7.01 26.98 16.77
C SER A 50 6.75 26.45 15.35
N PRO A 51 6.43 27.31 14.36
CA PRO A 51 6.22 26.88 12.97
C PRO A 51 7.37 26.03 12.43
N GLN A 52 8.60 26.38 12.77
CA GLN A 52 9.80 25.62 12.42
C GLN A 52 9.80 24.19 12.99
N LEU A 53 9.36 24.00 14.23
CA LEU A 53 9.26 22.67 14.83
C LEU A 53 8.21 21.83 14.14
N VAL A 54 7.07 22.40 13.76
CA VAL A 54 6.02 21.71 13.00
C VAL A 54 6.53 21.30 11.63
N GLN A 55 7.26 22.18 10.95
CA GLN A 55 7.88 21.90 9.65
C GLN A 55 8.93 20.80 9.74
N SER A 56 9.80 20.82 10.76
CA SER A 56 10.78 19.78 11.03
C SER A 56 10.12 18.40 11.25
N ILE A 57 9.01 18.35 11.99
CA ILE A 57 8.25 17.13 12.23
C ILE A 57 7.63 16.59 10.93
N LYS A 58 7.11 17.47 10.07
CA LYS A 58 6.57 17.10 8.77
C LYS A 58 7.66 16.51 7.86
N LEU A 59 8.80 17.18 7.74
CA LEU A 59 9.95 16.70 6.95
C LEU A 59 10.46 15.33 7.42
N MET A 60 10.44 15.06 8.73
CA MET A 60 10.81 13.74 9.25
C MET A 60 9.87 12.62 8.81
N ALA A 61 8.57 12.91 8.68
CA ALA A 61 7.56 11.92 8.34
C ALA A 61 7.40 11.68 6.83
N MET A 62 7.88 12.60 5.98
CA MET A 62 7.70 12.53 4.53
C MET A 62 8.45 11.33 3.91
N PRO A 63 7.85 10.59 2.96
CA PRO A 63 8.58 9.66 2.07
C PRO A 63 9.59 10.41 1.20
N PHE A 64 10.43 9.67 0.47
CA PHE A 64 11.47 10.26 -0.37
C PHE A 64 10.91 11.10 -1.54
N ALA A 65 9.87 10.60 -2.22
CA ALA A 65 9.25 11.29 -3.34
C ALA A 65 8.71 12.68 -2.94
N ASP A 66 7.95 12.74 -1.83
CA ASP A 66 7.40 13.99 -1.30
C ASP A 66 8.51 14.92 -0.80
N LEU A 67 9.62 14.36 -0.29
CA LEU A 67 10.76 15.15 0.18
C LEU A 67 11.43 15.88 -0.99
N ARG A 68 11.60 15.21 -2.13
CA ARG A 68 12.16 15.83 -3.33
C ARG A 68 11.32 17.02 -3.81
N GLU A 69 10.00 16.82 -3.93
CA GLU A 69 9.08 17.91 -4.31
C GLU A 69 9.21 19.10 -3.33
N ARG A 70 9.25 18.79 -2.04
CA ARG A 70 9.40 19.81 -1.00
C ARG A 70 10.74 20.56 -1.05
N ILE A 71 11.82 19.86 -1.41
CA ILE A 71 13.15 20.45 -1.60
C ILE A 71 13.10 21.45 -2.77
N LEU A 72 12.54 21.05 -3.90
CA LEU A 72 12.42 21.92 -5.07
C LEU A 72 11.57 23.17 -4.77
N GLU A 73 10.43 23.00 -4.08
CA GLU A 73 9.62 24.14 -3.61
C GLU A 73 10.39 25.10 -2.71
N GLU A 74 11.28 24.58 -1.85
CA GLU A 74 12.02 25.44 -0.92
C GLU A 74 13.18 26.14 -1.63
N VAL A 75 13.80 25.51 -2.64
CA VAL A 75 14.79 26.15 -3.52
C VAL A 75 14.15 27.30 -4.32
N GLU A 76 12.94 27.14 -4.81
CA GLU A 76 12.20 28.21 -5.50
C GLU A 76 11.86 29.41 -4.55
N LYS A 77 11.60 29.13 -3.28
CA LYS A 77 11.25 30.15 -2.29
C LYS A 77 12.43 30.88 -1.69
N ASN A 78 13.54 30.18 -1.48
CA ASN A 78 14.72 30.72 -0.82
C ASN A 78 15.89 30.83 -1.79
N PRO A 79 16.22 32.03 -2.28
CA PRO A 79 17.28 32.25 -3.25
C PRO A 79 18.70 31.99 -2.72
N ALA A 80 18.86 31.77 -1.42
CA ALA A 80 20.14 31.39 -0.82
C ALA A 80 20.41 29.86 -0.93
N LEU A 81 19.38 29.05 -1.31
CA LEU A 81 19.57 27.61 -1.59
C LEU A 81 19.91 27.40 -3.06
N GLU A 82 20.91 26.59 -3.31
CA GLU A 82 21.36 26.20 -4.65
C GLU A 82 21.45 24.68 -4.76
N VAL A 83 21.02 24.13 -5.89
CA VAL A 83 21.18 22.72 -6.22
C VAL A 83 22.60 22.54 -6.77
N VAL A 84 23.46 21.89 -5.99
CA VAL A 84 24.86 21.63 -6.37
C VAL A 84 24.94 20.46 -7.37
N SER A 85 24.12 19.44 -7.19
CA SER A 85 24.02 18.28 -8.07
C SER A 85 22.63 17.68 -7.95
N ASP A 86 21.97 17.51 -9.11
CA ASP A 86 20.74 16.72 -9.21
C ASP A 86 21.07 15.41 -9.94
N PRO A 87 20.95 14.25 -9.30
CA PRO A 87 21.19 12.97 -9.93
C PRO A 87 20.32 12.74 -11.18
N PHE A 88 19.12 13.34 -11.22
CA PHE A 88 18.22 13.23 -12.36
C PHE A 88 18.58 14.14 -13.54
N GLU A 89 19.32 15.21 -13.35
CA GLU A 89 19.79 16.07 -14.44
C GLU A 89 20.85 15.37 -15.31
N SER A 90 21.59 14.42 -14.73
CA SER A 90 22.62 13.64 -15.42
C SER A 90 22.09 12.47 -16.26
N ILE A 91 20.81 12.13 -16.15
CA ILE A 91 20.18 11.05 -16.92
C ILE A 91 19.76 11.60 -18.30
N PRO A 92 20.31 11.05 -19.41
CA PRO A 92 19.88 11.46 -20.75
C PRO A 92 18.37 11.33 -20.92
N TRP A 93 17.73 12.26 -21.60
CA TRP A 93 16.28 12.29 -21.86
C TRP A 93 15.72 10.97 -22.42
N SER A 94 16.54 10.20 -23.14
CA SER A 94 16.19 8.89 -23.70
C SER A 94 15.96 7.77 -22.66
N GLN A 95 16.29 8.01 -21.39
CA GLN A 95 16.12 7.04 -20.30
C GLN A 95 15.15 7.53 -19.20
N ARG A 96 14.54 8.70 -19.39
CA ARG A 96 13.52 9.20 -18.46
C ARG A 96 12.18 8.65 -18.86
N GLU A 97 11.56 7.86 -18.00
CA GLU A 97 10.15 7.55 -18.16
C GLU A 97 9.29 8.83 -18.05
N PRO A 98 8.16 8.92 -18.75
CA PRO A 98 7.37 10.13 -18.80
C PRO A 98 6.68 10.39 -17.48
N ALA A 99 7.33 11.12 -16.57
CA ALA A 99 6.63 11.72 -15.44
C ALA A 99 5.64 12.76 -15.97
N SER A 100 4.38 12.61 -15.63
CA SER A 100 3.20 13.33 -16.11
C SER A 100 3.14 14.82 -15.72
N ARG A 101 4.20 15.61 -15.96
CA ARG A 101 4.14 17.08 -15.91
C ARG A 101 5.17 17.70 -16.87
N ILE A 102 4.71 18.14 -18.02
CA ILE A 102 5.49 18.89 -18.98
C ILE A 102 5.42 20.37 -18.60
N SER A 103 6.54 20.93 -18.13
CA SER A 103 6.75 22.37 -18.09
C SER A 103 7.27 22.79 -19.47
N VAL A 104 6.45 23.47 -20.25
CA VAL A 104 6.83 24.02 -21.56
C VAL A 104 7.74 25.21 -21.35
N SER A 105 9.06 25.03 -21.46
CA SER A 105 10.00 26.12 -21.64
C SER A 105 10.31 26.28 -23.10
N THR A 106 9.94 27.43 -23.66
CA THR A 106 10.23 27.87 -25.05
C THR A 106 11.72 28.02 -25.25
N VAL A 107 12.35 27.10 -25.98
CA VAL A 107 13.70 27.28 -26.56
C VAL A 107 13.58 27.33 -28.06
N ARG A 108 14.10 28.44 -28.63
CA ARG A 108 14.26 28.61 -30.07
C ARG A 108 15.51 27.88 -30.53
N SER A 109 15.40 26.92 -31.46
CA SER A 109 16.50 26.56 -32.36
C SER A 109 16.10 25.53 -33.42
N ASN A 110 16.59 25.74 -34.62
CA ASN A 110 16.86 24.91 -35.79
C ASN A 110 15.88 23.81 -36.24
N ASP A 111 15.54 23.88 -37.56
CA ASP A 111 14.47 23.08 -38.21
C ASP A 111 14.64 21.55 -38.18
N ASP A 112 15.83 21.00 -38.10
CA ASP A 112 16.06 19.54 -38.07
C ASP A 112 15.83 18.91 -36.70
N GLU A 113 16.01 19.66 -35.59
CA GLU A 113 15.66 19.22 -34.24
C GLU A 113 14.15 19.31 -33.98
N SER A 114 13.43 20.14 -34.78
CA SER A 114 11.99 20.33 -34.60
C SER A 114 11.16 19.13 -35.04
N ASP A 115 11.60 18.37 -36.03
CA ASP A 115 10.87 17.20 -36.53
C ASP A 115 11.06 16.00 -35.58
N ALA A 116 12.27 15.74 -35.10
CA ALA A 116 12.50 14.73 -34.06
C ALA A 116 11.80 15.07 -32.73
N HIS A 117 11.67 16.37 -32.42
CA HIS A 117 10.95 16.83 -31.23
C HIS A 117 9.43 16.76 -31.42
N ARG A 118 8.90 16.95 -32.62
CA ARG A 118 7.50 16.73 -32.96
C ARG A 118 7.13 15.25 -32.89
N ASP A 119 7.92 14.38 -33.49
CA ASP A 119 7.71 12.93 -33.42
C ASP A 119 7.78 12.42 -32.00
N TYR A 120 8.64 12.99 -31.15
CA TYR A 120 8.72 12.69 -29.73
C TYR A 120 7.49 13.23 -28.95
N ILE A 121 7.04 14.46 -29.23
CA ILE A 121 5.84 15.04 -28.61
C ILE A 121 4.58 14.30 -29.07
N GLU A 122 4.47 13.91 -30.33
CA GLU A 122 3.36 13.10 -30.82
C GLU A 122 3.36 11.71 -30.20
N GLY A 123 4.52 11.07 -30.03
CA GLY A 123 4.66 9.81 -29.31
C GLY A 123 4.40 9.90 -27.80
N ALA A 124 4.78 11.01 -27.16
CA ALA A 124 4.55 11.26 -25.74
C ALA A 124 3.14 11.79 -25.43
N LEU A 125 2.45 12.37 -26.42
CA LEU A 125 1.06 12.80 -26.32
C LEU A 125 0.07 11.73 -26.82
N SER A 126 0.54 10.61 -27.38
CA SER A 126 -0.35 9.48 -27.64
C SER A 126 -0.81 8.96 -26.28
N ARG A 127 -2.00 9.36 -25.89
CA ARG A 127 -2.70 8.78 -24.77
C ARG A 127 -2.79 7.28 -25.05
N GLU A 128 -2.26 6.47 -24.15
CA GLU A 128 -2.37 5.02 -24.25
C GLU A 128 -3.84 4.67 -24.35
N GLU A 129 -4.19 3.98 -25.43
CA GLU A 129 -5.55 3.60 -25.74
C GLU A 129 -6.03 2.55 -24.72
N THR A 130 -7.17 2.79 -24.11
CA THR A 130 -7.75 1.83 -23.16
C THR A 130 -8.44 0.69 -23.91
N LEU A 131 -8.53 -0.50 -23.29
CA LEU A 131 -9.25 -1.64 -23.85
C LEU A 131 -10.66 -1.25 -24.33
N GLN A 132 -11.37 -0.43 -23.56
CA GLN A 132 -12.73 0.00 -23.90
C GLN A 132 -12.75 0.90 -25.15
N GLU A 133 -11.80 1.84 -25.25
CA GLU A 133 -11.69 2.73 -26.42
C GLU A 133 -11.37 1.91 -27.68
N HIS A 134 -10.42 0.98 -27.60
CA HIS A 134 -10.05 0.08 -28.71
C HIS A 134 -11.22 -0.79 -29.19
N LEU A 135 -11.94 -1.42 -28.28
CA LEU A 135 -13.13 -2.23 -28.64
C LEU A 135 -14.26 -1.39 -29.22
N LEU A 136 -14.47 -0.15 -28.74
CA LEU A 136 -15.48 0.77 -29.29
C LEU A 136 -15.11 1.24 -30.69
N GLU A 137 -13.83 1.45 -30.98
CA GLU A 137 -13.37 1.81 -32.33
C GLU A 137 -13.63 0.66 -33.32
N GLN A 138 -13.23 -0.57 -32.99
CA GLN A 138 -13.52 -1.75 -33.80
C GLN A 138 -15.03 -1.95 -34.01
N LEU A 139 -15.83 -1.74 -32.93
CA LEU A 139 -17.29 -1.85 -33.03
C LEU A 139 -17.88 -0.78 -33.99
N GLY A 140 -17.24 0.40 -34.05
CA GLY A 140 -17.57 1.49 -34.98
C GLY A 140 -17.42 1.09 -36.44
N GLU A 141 -16.43 0.25 -36.78
CA GLU A 141 -16.16 -0.21 -38.15
C GLU A 141 -17.14 -1.29 -38.63
N LEU A 142 -17.82 -1.99 -37.71
CA LEU A 142 -18.76 -3.05 -38.05
C LEU A 142 -20.14 -2.51 -38.44
N VAL A 143 -20.75 -3.10 -39.48
CA VAL A 143 -22.12 -2.82 -39.87
C VAL A 143 -23.08 -3.70 -39.06
N LEU A 144 -23.62 -3.14 -38.00
CA LEU A 144 -24.53 -3.83 -37.08
C LEU A 144 -25.93 -3.21 -37.05
N GLU A 145 -26.94 -4.00 -36.65
CA GLU A 145 -28.27 -3.47 -36.35
C GLU A 145 -28.17 -2.46 -35.17
N PRO A 146 -28.93 -1.33 -35.21
CA PRO A 146 -28.82 -0.29 -34.18
C PRO A 146 -29.06 -0.77 -32.75
N ARG A 147 -29.91 -1.75 -32.53
CA ARG A 147 -30.18 -2.35 -31.21
C ARG A 147 -29.01 -3.21 -30.74
N VAL A 148 -28.42 -4.03 -31.62
CA VAL A 148 -27.25 -4.87 -31.31
C VAL A 148 -26.04 -3.98 -30.98
N ARG A 149 -25.82 -2.90 -31.77
CA ARG A 149 -24.76 -1.95 -31.52
C ARG A 149 -24.90 -1.29 -30.15
N ALA A 150 -26.07 -0.76 -29.80
CA ALA A 150 -26.25 -0.10 -28.51
C ALA A 150 -25.99 -1.03 -27.32
N LEU A 151 -26.42 -2.31 -27.42
CA LEU A 151 -26.13 -3.30 -26.40
C LEU A 151 -24.62 -3.69 -26.36
N ALA A 152 -23.97 -3.82 -27.51
CA ALA A 152 -22.55 -4.11 -27.59
C ALA A 152 -21.72 -2.97 -26.97
N GLU A 153 -22.07 -1.70 -27.22
CA GLU A 153 -21.44 -0.55 -26.56
C GLU A 153 -21.62 -0.58 -25.04
N LEU A 154 -22.79 -0.93 -24.52
CA LEU A 154 -23.04 -1.10 -23.09
C LEU A 154 -22.20 -2.26 -22.49
N VAL A 155 -22.10 -3.37 -23.22
CA VAL A 155 -21.27 -4.51 -22.82
C VAL A 155 -19.80 -4.08 -22.72
N VAL A 156 -19.26 -3.39 -23.71
CA VAL A 156 -17.87 -2.89 -23.69
C VAL A 156 -17.61 -1.93 -22.53
N GLN A 157 -18.53 -1.01 -22.25
CA GLN A 157 -18.42 -0.08 -21.12
C GLN A 157 -18.47 -0.78 -19.75
N ASN A 158 -19.02 -1.98 -19.68
CA ASN A 158 -19.11 -2.78 -18.46
C ASN A 158 -17.91 -3.71 -18.24
N LEU A 159 -16.90 -3.68 -19.09
CA LEU A 159 -15.70 -4.49 -18.93
C LEU A 159 -14.76 -3.89 -17.90
N ASP A 160 -14.02 -4.77 -17.20
CA ASP A 160 -12.88 -4.41 -16.38
C ASP A 160 -11.58 -4.37 -17.22
N PRO A 161 -10.44 -3.93 -16.68
CA PRO A 161 -9.16 -3.92 -17.39
C PRO A 161 -8.69 -5.30 -17.87
N ASP A 162 -9.11 -6.39 -17.21
CA ASP A 162 -8.78 -7.76 -17.61
C ASP A 162 -9.63 -8.26 -18.81
N GLY A 163 -10.71 -7.53 -19.16
CA GLY A 163 -11.67 -7.86 -20.24
C GLY A 163 -12.91 -8.61 -19.78
N PHE A 164 -13.15 -8.72 -18.47
CA PHE A 164 -14.29 -9.45 -17.90
C PHE A 164 -15.47 -8.53 -17.57
N HIS A 165 -16.67 -9.12 -17.45
CA HIS A 165 -17.84 -8.37 -17.06
C HIS A 165 -17.80 -7.97 -15.59
N ARG A 166 -18.01 -6.67 -15.28
CA ARG A 166 -18.20 -6.18 -13.91
C ARG A 166 -19.59 -6.54 -13.36
N VAL A 167 -20.61 -6.49 -14.23
CA VAL A 167 -22.00 -6.82 -13.90
C VAL A 167 -22.48 -7.86 -14.91
N PRO A 168 -23.27 -8.86 -14.51
CA PRO A 168 -23.79 -9.87 -15.42
C PRO A 168 -24.53 -9.22 -16.61
N PRO A 169 -24.28 -9.67 -17.85
CA PRO A 169 -24.84 -9.03 -19.04
C PRO A 169 -26.37 -9.11 -19.10
N GLU A 170 -26.99 -10.06 -18.40
CA GLU A 170 -28.46 -10.19 -18.28
C GLU A 170 -29.08 -8.99 -17.53
N GLU A 171 -28.34 -8.37 -16.59
CA GLU A 171 -28.80 -7.18 -15.87
C GLU A 171 -28.68 -5.90 -16.71
N LEU A 172 -27.78 -5.88 -17.70
CA LEU A 172 -27.58 -4.75 -18.60
C LEU A 172 -28.66 -4.67 -19.69
N SER A 173 -29.16 -5.81 -20.13
CA SER A 173 -30.14 -5.87 -21.23
C SER A 173 -31.55 -5.33 -20.88
N GLY A 174 -31.88 -5.24 -19.58
CA GLY A 174 -33.16 -4.73 -19.12
C GLY A 174 -34.36 -5.51 -19.69
N ALA A 175 -35.09 -4.88 -20.62
CA ALA A 175 -36.28 -5.46 -21.28
C ALA A 175 -36.00 -5.95 -22.72
N ASP A 176 -34.76 -5.97 -23.16
CA ASP A 176 -34.39 -6.38 -24.52
C ASP A 176 -34.45 -7.90 -24.69
N ASP A 177 -34.67 -8.33 -25.94
CA ASP A 177 -34.81 -9.73 -26.32
C ASP A 177 -33.45 -10.45 -26.06
N PRO A 178 -33.43 -11.58 -25.33
CA PRO A 178 -32.20 -12.39 -25.09
C PRO A 178 -31.43 -12.73 -26.36
N ALA A 179 -32.12 -12.84 -27.52
CA ALA A 179 -31.49 -13.10 -28.80
C ALA A 179 -30.61 -11.93 -29.27
N VAL A 180 -30.99 -10.70 -28.98
CA VAL A 180 -30.23 -9.49 -29.32
C VAL A 180 -29.00 -9.37 -28.42
N LEU A 181 -29.12 -9.66 -27.11
CA LEU A 181 -28.03 -9.71 -26.17
C LEU A 181 -26.99 -10.76 -26.58
N HIS A 182 -27.43 -11.97 -26.96
CA HIS A 182 -26.55 -13.02 -27.39
C HIS A 182 -25.73 -12.64 -28.64
N LYS A 183 -26.38 -11.97 -29.61
CA LYS A 183 -25.69 -11.45 -30.79
C LYS A 183 -24.67 -10.35 -30.44
N ALA A 184 -25.02 -9.46 -29.51
CA ALA A 184 -24.11 -8.39 -29.05
C ALA A 184 -22.87 -8.98 -28.37
N LEU A 185 -23.06 -9.93 -27.44
CA LEU A 185 -21.97 -10.66 -26.78
C LEU A 185 -21.08 -11.40 -27.77
N ASP A 186 -21.68 -12.14 -28.71
CA ASP A 186 -20.95 -12.90 -29.74
C ASP A 186 -20.13 -11.98 -30.65
N THR A 187 -20.64 -10.80 -30.93
CA THR A 187 -19.92 -9.77 -31.69
C THR A 187 -18.70 -9.26 -30.89
N VAL A 188 -18.87 -8.86 -29.64
CA VAL A 188 -17.78 -8.31 -28.80
C VAL A 188 -16.71 -9.38 -28.53
N ARG A 189 -17.09 -10.63 -28.30
CA ARG A 189 -16.17 -11.77 -28.06
C ARG A 189 -15.23 -12.08 -29.23
N ARG A 190 -15.61 -11.68 -30.45
CA ARG A 190 -14.82 -11.88 -31.68
C ARG A 190 -13.92 -10.69 -32.03
N LEU A 191 -14.07 -9.54 -31.34
CA LEU A 191 -13.18 -8.39 -31.50
C LEU A 191 -11.76 -8.71 -30.96
N GLU A 192 -10.78 -7.94 -31.35
CA GLU A 192 -9.42 -8.05 -30.86
C GLU A 192 -9.19 -7.10 -29.67
N PRO A 193 -8.71 -7.60 -28.55
CA PRO A 193 -8.25 -8.97 -28.26
C PRO A 193 -9.41 -9.96 -28.06
N VAL A 194 -9.28 -11.14 -28.67
CA VAL A 194 -10.28 -12.20 -28.62
C VAL A 194 -10.42 -12.74 -27.19
N GLY A 195 -11.66 -13.02 -26.76
CA GLY A 195 -11.92 -13.60 -25.45
C GLY A 195 -12.28 -12.56 -24.37
N CYS A 196 -12.54 -11.31 -24.76
CA CYS A 196 -13.21 -10.32 -23.92
C CYS A 196 -14.72 -10.56 -23.82
N ALA A 197 -15.40 -9.83 -22.94
CA ALA A 197 -16.84 -9.93 -22.67
C ALA A 197 -17.28 -11.32 -22.19
N VAL A 198 -16.59 -11.83 -21.19
CA VAL A 198 -16.80 -13.14 -20.55
C VAL A 198 -16.91 -12.98 -19.03
N ARG A 199 -17.34 -14.03 -18.32
CA ARG A 199 -17.53 -13.99 -16.87
C ARG A 199 -16.22 -14.23 -16.11
N ASP A 200 -15.40 -15.16 -16.64
CA ASP A 200 -14.16 -15.58 -16.02
C ASP A 200 -13.11 -16.01 -17.07
N PHE A 201 -11.90 -16.27 -16.61
CA PHE A 201 -10.78 -16.68 -17.46
C PHE A 201 -11.03 -18.02 -18.16
N HIS A 202 -11.85 -18.90 -17.56
CA HIS A 202 -12.20 -20.18 -18.17
C HIS A 202 -13.04 -19.99 -19.44
N GLU A 203 -14.08 -19.15 -19.36
CA GLU A 203 -14.88 -18.81 -20.52
C GLU A 203 -14.06 -18.08 -21.60
N SER A 204 -13.08 -17.25 -21.17
CA SER A 204 -12.16 -16.57 -22.09
C SER A 204 -11.34 -17.56 -22.93
N LEU A 205 -10.71 -18.53 -22.29
CA LEU A 205 -9.94 -19.57 -22.98
C LEU A 205 -10.82 -20.39 -23.95
N LEU A 206 -12.06 -20.71 -23.53
CA LEU A 206 -13.00 -21.43 -24.37
C LEU A 206 -13.38 -20.63 -25.63
N VAL A 207 -13.68 -19.35 -25.47
CA VAL A 207 -14.03 -18.45 -26.59
C VAL A 207 -12.84 -18.30 -27.54
N GLN A 208 -11.64 -18.10 -27.02
CA GLN A 208 -10.42 -18.01 -27.84
C GLN A 208 -10.19 -19.30 -28.64
N ALA A 209 -10.31 -20.47 -28.01
CA ALA A 209 -10.17 -21.74 -28.69
C ALA A 209 -11.23 -21.93 -29.80
N MET A 210 -12.48 -21.51 -29.55
CA MET A 210 -13.55 -21.55 -30.56
C MET A 210 -13.25 -20.63 -31.75
N VAL A 211 -12.80 -19.39 -31.50
CA VAL A 211 -12.44 -18.44 -32.56
C VAL A 211 -11.24 -18.93 -33.36
N LEU A 212 -10.24 -19.51 -32.70
CA LEU A 212 -9.11 -20.16 -33.38
C LEU A 212 -9.60 -21.29 -34.29
N ARG A 213 -10.46 -22.17 -33.82
CA ARG A 213 -11.07 -23.22 -34.65
C ARG A 213 -11.73 -22.59 -35.87
N ASP A 214 -12.57 -21.57 -35.70
CA ASP A 214 -13.30 -20.95 -36.81
C ASP A 214 -12.35 -20.29 -37.84
N ARG A 215 -11.23 -19.74 -37.40
CA ARG A 215 -10.17 -19.17 -38.27
C ARG A 215 -9.39 -20.25 -39.04
N TYR A 216 -9.11 -21.42 -38.43
CA TYR A 216 -8.36 -22.50 -39.06
C TYR A 216 -9.23 -23.46 -39.92
N THR A 217 -10.57 -23.43 -39.71
CA THR A 217 -11.51 -24.39 -40.37
C THR A 217 -11.76 -24.10 -41.86
N ALA A 218 -11.00 -23.16 -42.47
CA ALA A 218 -11.08 -22.96 -43.92
C ALA A 218 -10.58 -24.17 -44.76
N GLY A 219 -10.50 -25.41 -44.20
CA GLY A 219 -10.19 -26.59 -44.97
C GLY A 219 -9.67 -27.84 -44.24
N LYS A 220 -9.25 -27.78 -43.00
CA LYS A 220 -8.83 -28.97 -42.22
C LYS A 220 -9.18 -28.76 -40.73
N THR A 221 -10.03 -29.64 -40.25
CA THR A 221 -10.30 -29.71 -38.79
C THR A 221 -9.05 -30.25 -38.10
N ASP A 222 -8.50 -29.43 -37.20
CA ASP A 222 -7.42 -29.88 -36.35
C ASP A 222 -8.00 -30.66 -35.15
N PRO A 223 -7.77 -31.99 -35.06
CA PRO A 223 -8.36 -32.82 -34.01
C PRO A 223 -7.86 -32.39 -32.60
N GLY A 224 -6.64 -31.86 -32.48
CA GLY A 224 -6.11 -31.36 -31.22
C GLY A 224 -6.90 -30.18 -30.67
N LEU A 225 -7.31 -29.25 -31.53
CA LEU A 225 -8.10 -28.08 -31.14
C LEU A 225 -9.52 -28.45 -30.72
N GLU A 226 -10.19 -29.40 -31.41
CA GLU A 226 -11.51 -29.88 -30.98
C GLU A 226 -11.46 -30.57 -29.61
N THR A 227 -10.41 -31.39 -29.41
CA THR A 227 -10.18 -32.04 -28.13
C THR A 227 -9.93 -31.01 -27.01
N THR A 228 -9.16 -29.97 -27.31
CA THR A 228 -8.90 -28.90 -26.37
C THR A 228 -10.19 -28.16 -25.98
N ILE A 229 -11.04 -27.79 -26.94
CA ILE A 229 -12.33 -27.17 -26.70
C ILE A 229 -13.21 -28.06 -25.81
N HIS A 230 -13.26 -29.36 -26.09
CA HIS A 230 -14.07 -30.28 -25.30
C HIS A 230 -13.55 -30.47 -23.88
N ILE A 231 -12.22 -30.45 -23.67
CA ILE A 231 -11.62 -30.48 -22.35
C ILE A 231 -11.86 -29.19 -21.60
N LEU A 232 -11.71 -28.04 -22.24
CA LEU A 232 -12.01 -26.75 -21.65
C LEU A 232 -13.47 -26.63 -21.22
N ASP A 233 -14.43 -27.12 -22.03
CA ASP A 233 -15.86 -27.02 -21.74
C ASP A 233 -16.30 -27.93 -20.57
N LYS A 234 -15.86 -29.19 -20.54
CA LYS A 234 -16.39 -30.18 -19.60
C LYS A 234 -15.41 -30.64 -18.51
N TYR A 235 -14.12 -30.61 -18.78
CA TYR A 235 -13.11 -31.24 -17.93
C TYR A 235 -12.05 -30.25 -17.44
N PHE A 236 -12.39 -28.98 -17.36
CA PHE A 236 -11.48 -27.92 -16.92
C PHE A 236 -10.80 -28.23 -15.57
N HIS A 237 -11.54 -28.83 -14.62
CA HIS A 237 -11.02 -29.21 -13.29
C HIS A 237 -9.85 -30.20 -13.34
N LEU A 238 -9.66 -30.95 -14.45
CA LEU A 238 -8.53 -31.85 -14.62
C LEU A 238 -7.25 -31.11 -15.03
N LEU A 239 -7.39 -29.90 -15.61
CA LEU A 239 -6.28 -29.04 -16.02
C LEU A 239 -5.60 -28.34 -14.85
N GLU A 240 -6.31 -28.14 -13.71
CA GLU A 240 -5.78 -27.47 -12.50
C GLU A 240 -4.47 -28.08 -11.99
N LYS A 241 -4.25 -29.36 -12.23
CA LYS A 241 -3.02 -30.06 -11.83
C LYS A 241 -1.79 -29.74 -12.68
N GLY A 242 -1.97 -29.10 -13.84
CA GLY A 242 -0.90 -28.63 -14.73
C GLY A 242 0.03 -29.74 -15.31
N ARG A 243 -0.38 -31.03 -15.28
CA ARG A 243 0.44 -32.16 -15.73
C ARG A 243 -0.31 -33.01 -16.75
N PRO A 244 0.29 -33.30 -17.93
CA PRO A 244 -0.33 -34.13 -18.97
C PRO A 244 -0.70 -35.52 -18.46
N ASP A 245 0.16 -36.17 -17.68
CA ASP A 245 -0.11 -37.46 -17.05
C ASP A 245 -1.35 -37.49 -16.16
N ALA A 246 -1.62 -36.37 -15.45
CA ALA A 246 -2.75 -36.25 -14.57
C ALA A 246 -4.05 -36.10 -15.36
N LEU A 247 -4.00 -35.38 -16.49
CA LEU A 247 -5.11 -35.23 -17.42
C LEU A 247 -5.52 -36.57 -18.02
N VAL A 248 -4.56 -37.35 -18.56
CA VAL A 248 -4.82 -38.70 -19.13
C VAL A 248 -5.44 -39.64 -18.09
N LYS A 249 -4.88 -39.68 -16.87
CA LYS A 249 -5.42 -40.48 -15.75
C LYS A 249 -6.76 -40.01 -15.24
N GLY A 250 -7.03 -38.69 -15.31
CA GLY A 250 -8.30 -38.09 -14.95
C GLY A 250 -9.39 -38.47 -15.93
N LEU A 251 -9.16 -38.26 -17.23
CA LEU A 251 -10.07 -38.62 -18.31
C LEU A 251 -10.40 -40.14 -18.36
N ALA A 252 -9.40 -40.98 -18.06
CA ALA A 252 -9.62 -42.44 -18.01
C ALA A 252 -10.57 -42.87 -16.86
N LYS A 253 -10.83 -42.02 -15.87
CA LYS A 253 -11.77 -42.28 -14.76
C LYS A 253 -13.19 -41.75 -15.02
N GLU A 254 -13.33 -40.88 -16.02
CA GLU A 254 -14.62 -40.29 -16.38
C GLU A 254 -15.35 -41.18 -17.40
N PRO A 255 -16.48 -41.81 -17.04
CA PRO A 255 -17.20 -42.75 -17.91
C PRO A 255 -17.79 -42.13 -19.17
N ASP A 256 -18.01 -40.79 -19.14
CA ASP A 256 -18.65 -40.04 -20.23
C ASP A 256 -17.67 -39.34 -21.19
N ALA A 257 -16.36 -39.58 -21.04
CA ALA A 257 -15.35 -38.87 -21.84
C ALA A 257 -15.43 -39.21 -23.35
N GLY A 258 -15.96 -40.41 -23.72
CA GLY A 258 -16.23 -40.78 -25.11
C GLY A 258 -15.00 -40.84 -26.05
N PHE A 259 -13.83 -40.41 -25.59
CA PHE A 259 -12.56 -40.42 -26.30
C PHE A 259 -11.40 -40.79 -25.34
N THR A 260 -10.38 -41.40 -25.90
CA THR A 260 -9.13 -41.71 -25.16
C THR A 260 -8.05 -40.76 -25.62
N LEU A 261 -7.37 -40.15 -24.67
CA LEU A 261 -6.27 -39.23 -24.96
C LEU A 261 -4.95 -39.91 -24.60
N ASP A 262 -4.01 -39.94 -25.56
CA ASP A 262 -2.66 -40.38 -25.32
C ASP A 262 -1.82 -39.26 -24.68
N LEU A 263 -0.61 -39.59 -24.22
CA LEU A 263 0.27 -38.64 -23.60
C LEU A 263 0.67 -37.51 -24.58
N GLU A 264 0.96 -37.86 -25.84
CA GLU A 264 1.25 -36.90 -26.91
C GLU A 264 0.08 -35.92 -27.13
N GLY A 265 -1.14 -36.44 -27.22
CA GLY A 265 -2.34 -35.59 -27.35
C GLY A 265 -2.59 -34.71 -26.13
N ALA A 266 -2.22 -35.18 -24.92
CA ALA A 266 -2.32 -34.35 -23.73
C ALA A 266 -1.27 -33.23 -23.74
N GLU A 267 -0.07 -33.44 -24.20
CA GLU A 267 0.96 -32.42 -24.38
C GLU A 267 0.51 -31.37 -25.42
N GLU A 268 -0.06 -31.80 -26.54
CA GLU A 268 -0.61 -30.93 -27.59
C GLU A 268 -1.71 -30.01 -27.03
N VAL A 269 -2.61 -30.56 -26.21
CA VAL A 269 -3.67 -29.76 -25.53
C VAL A 269 -3.05 -28.69 -24.61
N PHE A 270 -2.03 -29.05 -23.82
CA PHE A 270 -1.34 -28.07 -22.98
C PHE A 270 -0.59 -27.04 -23.79
N ASP A 271 0.00 -27.38 -24.92
CA ASP A 271 0.69 -26.44 -25.79
C ASP A 271 -0.30 -25.47 -26.45
N ILE A 272 -1.47 -25.95 -26.88
CA ILE A 272 -2.54 -25.07 -27.37
C ILE A 272 -3.00 -24.12 -26.25
N ILE A 273 -3.24 -24.61 -25.03
CA ILE A 273 -3.66 -23.76 -23.89
C ILE A 273 -2.61 -22.71 -23.53
N ARG A 274 -1.33 -23.00 -23.63
CA ARG A 274 -0.23 -22.05 -23.42
C ARG A 274 -0.19 -20.92 -24.44
N MET A 275 -0.73 -21.14 -25.63
CA MET A 275 -0.83 -20.11 -26.68
C MET A 275 -1.99 -19.14 -26.43
N LEU A 276 -2.95 -19.50 -25.57
CA LEU A 276 -4.11 -18.68 -25.23
C LEU A 276 -3.77 -17.74 -24.07
N ASP A 277 -4.36 -16.56 -24.08
CA ASP A 277 -4.19 -15.58 -23.01
C ASP A 277 -5.40 -15.59 -22.04
N PRO A 278 -5.22 -15.98 -20.76
CA PRO A 278 -6.29 -15.98 -19.79
C PRO A 278 -6.83 -14.58 -19.45
N PHE A 279 -6.07 -13.51 -19.72
CA PHE A 279 -6.42 -12.11 -19.40
C PHE A 279 -6.16 -11.19 -20.60
N PRO A 280 -6.93 -11.32 -21.69
CA PRO A 280 -6.64 -10.62 -22.95
C PRO A 280 -6.68 -9.08 -22.83
N GLY A 281 -7.41 -8.53 -21.86
CA GLY A 281 -7.50 -7.09 -21.63
C GLY A 281 -6.21 -6.45 -21.10
N ARG A 282 -5.33 -7.22 -20.46
CA ARG A 282 -4.09 -6.70 -19.83
C ARG A 282 -3.10 -6.08 -20.81
N ILE A 283 -3.19 -6.40 -22.09
CA ILE A 283 -2.34 -5.77 -23.12
C ILE A 283 -2.57 -4.24 -23.13
N PHE A 284 -3.78 -3.79 -22.78
CA PHE A 284 -4.19 -2.39 -22.72
C PHE A 284 -4.14 -1.81 -21.29
N ASP A 285 -3.75 -2.63 -20.29
CA ASP A 285 -3.59 -2.14 -18.91
C ASP A 285 -2.23 -1.46 -18.77
N SER A 286 -2.22 -0.19 -19.10
CA SER A 286 -1.10 0.71 -18.89
C SER A 286 -1.07 1.29 -17.47
N SER A 287 -1.67 0.60 -16.51
CA SER A 287 -1.53 0.99 -15.10
C SER A 287 -0.05 1.08 -14.77
N PRO A 288 0.48 2.27 -14.42
CA PRO A 288 1.89 2.41 -14.13
C PRO A 288 2.24 1.48 -12.98
N GLU A 289 3.10 0.52 -13.23
CA GLU A 289 3.63 -0.32 -12.18
C GLU A 289 4.23 0.58 -11.10
N THR A 290 3.65 0.55 -9.91
CA THR A 290 4.13 1.36 -8.79
C THR A 290 5.41 0.74 -8.26
N TYR A 291 6.55 1.21 -8.75
CA TYR A 291 7.86 0.82 -8.21
C TYR A 291 8.05 1.46 -6.84
N ILE A 292 8.33 0.64 -5.85
CA ILE A 292 8.68 1.11 -4.51
C ILE A 292 10.18 1.35 -4.48
N VAL A 293 10.57 2.63 -4.43
CA VAL A 293 11.96 3.01 -4.24
C VAL A 293 12.31 2.91 -2.77
N PRO A 294 13.37 2.15 -2.40
CA PRO A 294 13.79 2.02 -1.01
C PRO A 294 14.52 3.27 -0.53
N ASP A 295 14.22 3.71 0.70
CA ASP A 295 14.91 4.81 1.38
C ASP A 295 16.30 4.41 1.88
N VAL A 296 16.50 3.12 2.19
CA VAL A 296 17.72 2.60 2.80
C VAL A 296 18.07 1.23 2.24
N PHE A 297 19.34 1.03 1.96
CA PHE A 297 19.93 -0.27 1.59
C PHE A 297 20.66 -0.89 2.78
N VAL A 298 20.40 -2.18 3.02
CA VAL A 298 21.14 -2.99 3.99
C VAL A 298 21.85 -4.10 3.24
N ASN A 299 23.14 -3.91 3.03
CA ASN A 299 23.98 -4.85 2.30
C ASN A 299 24.80 -5.70 3.27
N ARG A 300 24.94 -6.98 2.96
CA ARG A 300 25.82 -7.87 3.70
C ARG A 300 27.26 -7.62 3.28
N SER A 301 28.15 -7.44 4.25
CA SER A 301 29.59 -7.28 4.07
C SER A 301 30.33 -8.41 4.81
N GLU A 302 31.61 -8.61 4.51
CA GLU A 302 32.46 -9.60 5.20
C GLU A 302 32.57 -9.34 6.72
N GLU A 303 32.50 -8.07 7.12
CA GLU A 303 32.57 -7.63 8.52
C GLU A 303 31.21 -7.52 9.21
N GLY A 304 30.09 -7.73 8.49
CA GLY A 304 28.73 -7.61 9.02
C GLY A 304 27.74 -7.02 8.03
N TYR A 305 26.91 -6.08 8.50
CA TYR A 305 25.93 -5.40 7.65
C TYR A 305 26.28 -3.92 7.50
N SER A 306 26.33 -3.44 6.26
CA SER A 306 26.45 -2.01 5.95
C SER A 306 25.07 -1.41 5.70
N VAL A 307 24.84 -0.22 6.25
CA VAL A 307 23.57 0.52 6.08
C VAL A 307 23.88 1.80 5.33
N VAL A 308 23.29 1.95 4.14
CA VAL A 308 23.46 3.09 3.24
C VAL A 308 22.10 3.72 2.98
N ILE A 309 22.02 5.04 3.07
CA ILE A 309 20.81 5.79 2.68
C ILE A 309 20.81 5.93 1.17
N ASN A 310 19.65 5.85 0.55
CA ASN A 310 19.49 6.14 -0.86
C ASN A 310 19.56 7.67 -1.07
N GLU A 311 20.68 8.16 -1.53
CA GLU A 311 20.88 9.57 -1.85
C GLU A 311 20.72 9.86 -3.36
N GLU A 312 20.53 8.80 -4.16
CA GLU A 312 20.48 8.91 -5.63
C GLU A 312 19.27 9.69 -6.14
N GLU A 313 18.20 9.80 -5.35
CA GLU A 313 16.99 10.51 -5.76
C GLU A 313 16.84 11.92 -5.17
N VAL A 314 17.71 12.31 -4.25
CA VAL A 314 17.63 13.62 -3.58
C VAL A 314 18.69 14.56 -4.15
N PRO A 315 18.29 15.75 -4.61
CA PRO A 315 19.27 16.74 -5.06
C PRO A 315 20.18 17.16 -3.91
N VAL A 316 21.47 17.24 -4.19
CA VAL A 316 22.46 17.75 -3.24
C VAL A 316 22.34 19.26 -3.18
N LEU A 317 22.01 19.78 -2.01
CA LEU A 317 21.79 21.20 -1.80
C LEU A 317 23.03 21.87 -1.20
N GLY A 318 23.27 23.10 -1.65
CA GLY A 318 24.28 23.99 -1.10
C GLY A 318 23.70 25.37 -0.75
N ILE A 319 24.52 26.20 -0.12
CA ILE A 319 24.21 27.62 0.09
C ILE A 319 24.98 28.39 -0.96
N SER A 320 24.29 29.25 -1.70
CA SER A 320 24.89 30.06 -2.75
C SER A 320 26.00 30.95 -2.18
N PRO A 321 27.25 30.88 -2.76
CA PRO A 321 28.37 31.71 -2.31
C PRO A 321 28.06 33.20 -2.38
N PHE A 322 27.27 33.62 -3.36
CA PHE A 322 26.85 35.00 -3.55
C PHE A 322 26.12 35.54 -2.31
N PHE A 323 25.18 34.74 -1.72
CA PHE A 323 24.46 35.16 -0.52
C PHE A 323 25.31 35.13 0.72
N MET A 324 26.35 34.28 0.78
CA MET A 324 27.33 34.30 1.87
C MET A 324 28.22 35.56 1.83
N GLU A 325 28.64 35.97 0.63
CA GLU A 325 29.40 37.21 0.46
C GLU A 325 28.55 38.46 0.74
N LEU A 326 27.23 38.44 0.38
CA LEU A 326 26.30 39.53 0.63
C LEU A 326 26.04 39.71 2.15
N GLU A 327 26.09 38.62 2.94
CA GLU A 327 25.98 38.67 4.41
C GLU A 327 27.12 39.48 5.05
N GLU A 328 28.29 39.55 4.41
CA GLU A 328 29.47 40.26 4.87
C GLU A 328 29.56 41.73 4.40
N GLN A 329 28.72 42.14 3.43
CA GLN A 329 28.73 43.51 2.87
C GLN A 329 28.06 44.56 3.75
N VAL A 330 28.30 45.86 3.45
CA VAL A 330 28.07 46.97 4.34
C VAL A 330 26.65 47.60 4.21
N ASP A 331 25.85 47.28 3.19
CA ASP A 331 24.50 47.80 2.99
C ASP A 331 23.48 47.11 3.90
N ASP A 332 22.88 47.86 4.84
CA ASP A 332 22.05 47.32 5.93
C ASP A 332 20.82 46.52 5.46
N SER A 333 20.11 46.97 4.42
CA SER A 333 18.86 46.29 3.98
C SER A 333 19.12 45.00 3.17
N ALA A 334 20.10 44.99 2.29
CA ALA A 334 20.47 43.83 1.51
C ALA A 334 21.14 42.77 2.39
N ARG A 335 21.91 43.20 3.38
CA ARG A 335 22.55 42.33 4.38
C ARG A 335 21.53 41.64 5.28
N ASP A 336 20.52 42.33 5.76
CA ASP A 336 19.48 41.74 6.63
C ASP A 336 18.68 40.68 5.86
N PHE A 337 18.33 40.96 4.61
CA PHE A 337 17.67 39.98 3.72
C PHE A 337 18.54 38.75 3.49
N ALA A 338 19.83 38.95 3.11
CA ALA A 338 20.75 37.84 2.89
C ALA A 338 20.95 36.98 4.15
N ARG A 339 21.08 37.63 5.32
CA ARG A 339 21.23 36.96 6.61
C ARG A 339 20.02 36.09 6.96
N GLU A 340 18.80 36.58 6.73
CA GLU A 340 17.56 35.84 6.96
C GLU A 340 17.45 34.64 6.02
N ALA A 341 17.69 34.84 4.72
CA ALA A 341 17.70 33.79 3.70
C ALA A 341 18.73 32.69 3.97
N VAL A 342 19.97 33.07 4.30
CA VAL A 342 21.04 32.12 4.66
C VAL A 342 20.71 31.37 5.97
N LYS A 343 20.10 32.03 6.94
CA LYS A 343 19.68 31.42 8.20
C LYS A 343 18.60 30.36 7.97
N GLU A 344 17.59 30.64 7.13
CA GLU A 344 16.55 29.70 6.76
C GLU A 344 17.13 28.54 5.97
N ALA A 345 18.03 28.79 5.00
CA ALA A 345 18.71 27.77 4.24
C ALA A 345 19.50 26.82 5.15
N ARG A 346 20.30 27.34 6.07
CA ARG A 346 21.05 26.51 7.05
C ARG A 346 20.16 25.68 7.94
N TRP A 347 19.02 26.26 8.37
CA TRP A 347 18.04 25.53 9.18
C TRP A 347 17.41 24.38 8.39
N PHE A 348 17.05 24.61 7.13
CA PHE A 348 16.46 23.62 6.24
C PHE A 348 17.41 22.45 5.95
N LEU A 349 18.66 22.77 5.54
CA LEU A 349 19.72 21.77 5.35
C LEU A 349 19.97 20.94 6.59
N GLY A 350 20.13 21.59 7.75
CA GLY A 350 20.34 20.89 9.02
C GLY A 350 19.12 20.06 9.47
N THR A 351 17.92 20.33 8.92
CA THR A 351 16.73 19.53 9.19
C THR A 351 16.72 18.26 8.34
N ILE A 352 17.11 18.36 7.06
CA ILE A 352 17.28 17.20 6.16
C ILE A 352 18.39 16.28 6.71
N GLU A 353 19.51 16.84 7.08
CA GLU A 353 20.64 16.06 7.65
C GLU A 353 20.23 15.32 8.94
N ARG A 354 19.51 15.99 9.85
CA ARG A 354 18.95 15.36 11.06
C ARG A 354 17.97 14.25 10.74
N ARG A 355 17.14 14.39 9.69
CA ARG A 355 16.25 13.36 9.21
C ARG A 355 17.03 12.13 8.76
N ASN A 356 18.04 12.31 7.92
CA ASN A 356 18.87 11.24 7.40
C ASN A 356 19.65 10.52 8.53
N LEU A 357 20.26 11.28 9.44
CA LEU A 357 20.93 10.71 10.62
C LEU A 357 19.98 9.93 11.53
N THR A 358 18.74 10.40 11.70
CA THR A 358 17.74 9.68 12.50
C THR A 358 17.35 8.36 11.85
N LEU A 359 17.12 8.37 10.53
CA LEU A 359 16.80 7.17 9.75
C LEU A 359 17.96 6.16 9.79
N LEU A 360 19.19 6.62 9.62
CA LEU A 360 20.38 5.79 9.70
C LEU A 360 20.55 5.13 11.07
N LYS A 361 20.37 5.90 12.16
CA LYS A 361 20.40 5.36 13.54
C LYS A 361 19.32 4.32 13.77
N LEU A 362 18.09 4.60 13.27
CA LEU A 362 16.97 3.69 13.38
C LEU A 362 17.26 2.36 12.68
N VAL A 363 17.71 2.39 11.41
CA VAL A 363 17.98 1.17 10.65
C VAL A 363 19.17 0.40 11.22
N ARG A 364 20.23 1.07 11.69
CA ARG A 364 21.35 0.42 12.39
C ARG A 364 20.88 -0.31 13.64
N ALA A 365 20.02 0.31 14.46
CA ALA A 365 19.44 -0.34 15.62
C ALA A 365 18.56 -1.53 15.21
N LEU A 366 17.76 -1.42 14.15
CA LEU A 366 16.98 -2.52 13.60
C LEU A 366 17.84 -3.70 13.19
N VAL A 367 18.95 -3.47 12.48
CA VAL A 367 19.88 -4.53 12.07
C VAL A 367 20.45 -5.28 13.30
N VAL A 368 20.74 -4.58 14.38
CA VAL A 368 21.22 -5.20 15.64
C VAL A 368 20.13 -6.03 16.30
N PHE A 369 18.90 -5.49 16.46
CA PHE A 369 17.80 -6.19 17.11
C PHE A 369 17.24 -7.33 16.27
N GLN A 370 17.22 -7.19 14.93
CA GLN A 370 16.66 -8.15 13.97
C GLN A 370 17.74 -8.98 13.26
N ARG A 371 18.90 -9.19 13.92
CA ARG A 371 20.03 -9.91 13.32
C ARG A 371 19.63 -11.27 12.76
N GLU A 372 18.76 -12.00 13.44
CA GLU A 372 18.25 -13.30 13.01
C GLU A 372 17.44 -13.21 11.70
N PHE A 373 16.68 -12.12 11.53
CA PHE A 373 15.97 -11.84 10.29
C PHE A 373 16.95 -11.62 9.13
N PHE A 374 17.93 -10.76 9.30
CA PHE A 374 18.90 -10.47 8.24
C PHE A 374 19.76 -11.68 7.86
N MET A 375 20.01 -12.60 8.80
CA MET A 375 20.79 -13.82 8.56
C MET A 375 19.97 -14.95 7.93
N HIS A 376 18.72 -15.13 8.33
CA HIS A 376 17.91 -16.33 8.04
C HIS A 376 16.57 -16.04 7.37
N GLY A 377 16.27 -14.78 7.09
CA GLY A 377 15.07 -14.37 6.38
C GLY A 377 13.83 -14.10 7.25
N PRO A 378 12.68 -13.84 6.60
CA PRO A 378 11.44 -13.36 7.24
C PRO A 378 10.86 -14.29 8.30
N THR A 379 11.12 -15.59 8.22
CA THR A 379 10.66 -16.61 9.18
C THR A 379 11.25 -16.43 10.58
N ARG A 380 12.41 -15.75 10.69
CA ARG A 380 13.13 -15.50 11.94
C ARG A 380 12.93 -14.08 12.49
N LEU A 381 11.88 -13.40 12.07
CA LEU A 381 11.57 -12.06 12.57
C LEU A 381 11.26 -12.07 14.07
N MET A 382 12.03 -11.30 14.84
CA MET A 382 11.89 -11.18 16.29
C MET A 382 10.82 -10.14 16.66
N PRO A 383 10.05 -10.33 17.75
CA PRO A 383 9.13 -9.31 18.23
C PRO A 383 9.91 -8.10 18.78
N LEU A 384 9.63 -6.91 18.25
CA LEU A 384 10.30 -5.67 18.60
C LEU A 384 9.27 -4.54 18.75
N ARG A 385 9.38 -3.74 19.82
CA ARG A 385 8.54 -2.57 20.02
C ARG A 385 9.30 -1.30 19.66
N MET A 386 8.60 -0.31 19.17
CA MET A 386 9.17 1.01 18.86
C MET A 386 9.84 1.65 20.07
N LYS A 387 9.31 1.40 21.26
CA LYS A 387 9.87 1.86 22.52
C LYS A 387 11.28 1.31 22.79
N ASP A 388 11.51 0.04 22.52
CA ASP A 388 12.80 -0.62 22.78
C ASP A 388 13.90 -0.01 21.88
N VAL A 389 13.56 0.29 20.61
CA VAL A 389 14.46 0.98 19.68
C VAL A 389 14.64 2.45 20.07
N ALA A 390 13.59 3.13 20.52
CA ALA A 390 13.65 4.52 20.96
C ALA A 390 14.61 4.71 22.16
N GLU A 391 14.57 3.80 23.11
CA GLU A 391 15.49 3.77 24.25
C GLU A 391 16.94 3.56 23.79
N GLU A 392 17.21 2.66 22.85
CA GLU A 392 18.54 2.38 22.31
C GLU A 392 19.15 3.58 21.58
N ILE A 393 18.37 4.26 20.73
CA ILE A 393 18.85 5.40 19.94
C ILE A 393 18.77 6.74 20.70
N GLY A 394 18.24 6.74 21.94
CA GLY A 394 18.10 7.94 22.77
C GLY A 394 17.08 8.94 22.24
N MET A 395 16.00 8.48 21.60
CA MET A 395 14.97 9.32 21.00
C MET A 395 13.58 9.01 21.56
N HIS A 396 12.62 9.92 21.36
CA HIS A 396 11.23 9.66 21.75
C HIS A 396 10.55 8.67 20.79
N GLU A 397 9.70 7.78 21.31
CA GLU A 397 8.95 6.79 20.52
C GLU A 397 8.18 7.42 19.33
N ALA A 398 7.59 8.60 19.52
CA ALA A 398 6.91 9.32 18.44
C ALA A 398 7.83 9.71 17.28
N THR A 399 9.11 9.97 17.55
CA THR A 399 10.12 10.27 16.51
C THR A 399 10.44 9.01 15.71
N VAL A 400 10.65 7.89 16.40
CA VAL A 400 10.87 6.57 15.77
C VAL A 400 9.67 6.18 14.88
N SER A 401 8.46 6.34 15.39
CA SER A 401 7.24 6.04 14.64
C SER A 401 7.13 6.87 13.35
N ARG A 402 7.44 8.18 13.41
CA ARG A 402 7.44 9.05 12.23
C ARG A 402 8.57 8.70 11.25
N ALA A 403 9.74 8.35 11.76
CA ALA A 403 10.86 7.93 10.94
C ALA A 403 10.65 6.58 10.25
N ALA A 404 9.84 5.69 10.83
CA ALA A 404 9.58 4.35 10.31
C ALA A 404 8.37 4.28 9.35
N ASN A 405 7.46 5.25 9.40
CA ASN A 405 6.21 5.20 8.64
C ASN A 405 6.43 5.64 7.19
N GLY A 406 5.90 4.87 6.23
CA GLY A 406 5.99 5.17 4.81
C GLY A 406 7.43 5.16 4.25
N LYS A 407 8.35 4.46 4.90
CA LYS A 407 9.73 4.31 4.44
C LYS A 407 10.10 2.85 4.27
N TYR A 408 10.87 2.57 3.24
CA TYR A 408 11.22 1.22 2.82
C TYR A 408 12.72 0.95 2.97
N LEU A 409 13.01 -0.28 3.34
CA LEU A 409 14.35 -0.82 3.47
C LEU A 409 14.50 -2.00 2.51
N GLN A 410 15.56 -1.99 1.72
CA GLN A 410 15.92 -3.11 0.84
C GLN A 410 17.06 -3.90 1.46
N CYS A 411 16.93 -5.23 1.43
CA CYS A 411 17.95 -6.17 1.89
C CYS A 411 17.99 -7.41 0.95
N GLU A 412 18.85 -8.39 1.23
CA GLU A 412 18.95 -9.64 0.45
C GLU A 412 17.61 -10.39 0.30
N TRP A 413 16.70 -10.22 1.26
CA TRP A 413 15.38 -10.88 1.30
C TRP A 413 14.27 -10.12 0.58
N GLY A 414 14.56 -8.95 0.01
CA GLY A 414 13.61 -8.08 -0.68
C GLY A 414 13.43 -6.72 -0.02
N THR A 415 12.41 -5.99 -0.47
CA THR A 415 12.06 -4.66 0.02
C THR A 415 10.95 -4.75 1.06
N PHE A 416 11.17 -4.17 2.24
CA PHE A 416 10.24 -4.18 3.36
C PHE A 416 9.99 -2.78 3.88
N GLU A 417 8.74 -2.48 4.26
CA GLU A 417 8.46 -1.27 5.02
C GLU A 417 9.19 -1.35 6.38
N ILE A 418 9.82 -0.27 6.83
CA ILE A 418 10.53 -0.24 8.13
C ILE A 418 9.59 -0.59 9.28
N ARG A 419 8.30 -0.25 9.15
CA ARG A 419 7.27 -0.60 10.12
C ARG A 419 7.03 -2.10 10.26
N TYR A 420 7.31 -2.90 9.24
CA TYR A 420 7.20 -4.36 9.25
C TYR A 420 8.00 -5.01 10.39
N PHE A 421 9.17 -4.45 10.71
CA PHE A 421 10.05 -4.95 11.76
C PHE A 421 9.51 -4.76 13.17
N PHE A 422 8.53 -3.87 13.35
CA PHE A 422 7.88 -3.63 14.63
C PHE A 422 6.63 -4.47 14.77
N SER A 423 6.79 -5.70 15.19
CA SER A 423 5.70 -6.64 15.34
C SER A 423 5.53 -7.12 16.78
N ASN A 424 4.27 -7.30 17.18
CA ASN A 424 3.92 -7.75 18.51
C ASN A 424 4.28 -9.23 18.70
N ARG A 425 4.60 -9.58 19.93
CA ARG A 425 4.85 -10.94 20.37
C ARG A 425 3.59 -11.80 20.27
N VAL A 426 3.73 -13.02 19.76
CA VAL A 426 2.66 -14.03 19.74
C VAL A 426 2.95 -15.09 20.80
N GLY A 427 1.93 -15.47 21.59
CA GLY A 427 2.00 -16.50 22.63
C GLY A 427 2.01 -15.92 24.04
N SER A 428 1.35 -16.64 24.97
CA SER A 428 1.38 -16.32 26.41
C SER A 428 2.75 -16.66 26.99
N PRO A 429 3.31 -15.84 27.89
CA PRO A 429 4.50 -16.22 28.62
C PRO A 429 4.26 -17.50 29.41
N PRO A 430 5.24 -18.41 29.53
CA PRO A 430 5.09 -19.58 30.39
C PRO A 430 4.76 -19.13 31.81
N ARG A 431 3.73 -19.76 32.42
CA ARG A 431 3.19 -19.44 33.75
C ARG A 431 4.07 -19.84 34.91
N THR A 432 5.33 -20.10 34.73
CA THR A 432 6.26 -20.48 35.79
C THR A 432 7.44 -19.51 35.86
N GLY A 433 7.51 -18.82 37.00
CA GLY A 433 8.58 -17.92 37.37
C GLY A 433 9.89 -18.64 37.60
N SER A 434 10.66 -18.90 36.58
CA SER A 434 12.09 -19.15 36.70
C SER A 434 12.82 -18.32 35.63
N ARG A 435 13.34 -17.16 36.08
CA ARG A 435 14.42 -16.47 35.40
C ARG A 435 15.70 -17.26 35.67
N THR A 436 16.02 -18.21 34.81
CA THR A 436 17.39 -18.71 34.69
C THR A 436 18.01 -18.08 33.47
N PRO A 437 19.09 -17.31 33.60
CA PRO A 437 19.90 -16.91 32.46
C PRO A 437 20.71 -18.14 32.04
N ASP A 438 20.31 -18.76 30.91
CA ASP A 438 21.13 -19.80 30.31
C ASP A 438 22.40 -19.17 29.71
N GLN A 439 23.53 -19.63 30.25
CA GLN A 439 24.92 -19.23 29.89
C GLN A 439 25.36 -19.75 28.51
N ALA A 440 24.49 -20.27 27.69
CA ALA A 440 24.75 -20.65 26.31
C ALA A 440 23.81 -19.87 25.42
N GLY A 441 24.30 -18.94 24.62
CA GLY A 441 23.57 -18.02 23.73
C GLY A 441 22.45 -18.55 22.85
N GLY A 442 21.62 -19.46 23.35
CA GLY A 442 20.43 -20.01 22.73
C GLY A 442 19.18 -19.31 23.25
N TYR A 443 18.60 -18.42 22.49
CA TYR A 443 17.29 -17.84 22.73
C TYR A 443 16.20 -18.87 22.51
N THR A 444 16.00 -19.77 23.48
CA THR A 444 14.98 -20.82 23.45
C THR A 444 13.66 -20.31 24.01
N SER A 445 12.60 -20.59 23.25
CA SER A 445 11.18 -20.66 23.65
C SER A 445 10.44 -19.34 23.88
N GLY A 446 9.64 -18.94 22.89
CA GLY A 446 8.54 -17.98 23.06
C GLY A 446 8.77 -16.57 22.47
N ARG A 447 9.66 -16.39 21.53
CA ARG A 447 9.99 -15.09 20.93
C ARG A 447 9.66 -15.01 19.42
N PHE A 448 8.51 -15.54 19.02
CA PHE A 448 8.07 -15.38 17.65
C PHE A 448 7.18 -14.15 17.50
N SER A 449 7.42 -13.36 16.46
CA SER A 449 6.59 -12.24 16.10
C SER A 449 5.33 -12.70 15.36
N LYS A 450 4.26 -11.89 15.40
CA LYS A 450 3.05 -12.19 14.62
C LYS A 450 3.37 -12.40 13.14
N GLN A 451 4.21 -11.55 12.58
CA GLN A 451 4.57 -11.59 11.16
C GLN A 451 5.47 -12.79 10.84
N GLY A 452 6.47 -13.09 11.68
CA GLY A 452 7.31 -14.26 11.50
C GLY A 452 6.51 -15.58 11.55
N VAL A 453 5.50 -15.68 12.42
CA VAL A 453 4.61 -16.85 12.46
C VAL A 453 3.78 -16.97 11.17
N LYS A 454 3.32 -15.85 10.60
CA LYS A 454 2.61 -15.86 9.32
C LYS A 454 3.49 -16.37 8.17
N GLU A 455 4.76 -15.93 8.14
CA GLU A 455 5.71 -16.39 7.11
C GLU A 455 6.03 -17.88 7.27
N VAL A 456 6.17 -18.39 8.50
CA VAL A 456 6.33 -19.82 8.75
C VAL A 456 5.09 -20.61 8.28
N ILE A 457 3.88 -20.08 8.48
CA ILE A 457 2.65 -20.72 7.99
C ILE A 457 2.63 -20.72 6.46
N ARG A 458 3.04 -19.63 5.80
CA ARG A 458 3.15 -19.55 4.34
C ARG A 458 4.13 -20.60 3.81
N GLU A 459 5.36 -20.63 4.37
CA GLU A 459 6.40 -21.60 4.02
C GLU A 459 5.90 -23.05 4.16
N LEU A 460 5.18 -23.37 5.25
CA LEU A 460 4.64 -24.72 5.47
C LEU A 460 3.58 -25.11 4.46
N ILE A 461 2.77 -24.15 4.01
CA ILE A 461 1.72 -24.40 3.02
C ILE A 461 2.31 -24.52 1.61
N GLU A 462 3.30 -23.71 1.27
CA GLU A 462 4.00 -23.73 -0.02
C GLU A 462 4.88 -24.97 -0.17
N SER A 463 5.53 -25.42 0.93
CA SER A 463 6.37 -26.61 0.92
C SER A 463 5.58 -27.94 0.93
N SER A 464 4.27 -27.91 1.16
CA SER A 464 3.43 -29.10 1.22
C SER A 464 2.73 -29.38 -0.11
N GLU A 465 2.93 -30.58 -0.67
CA GLU A 465 2.22 -31.05 -1.88
C GLU A 465 0.72 -31.29 -1.64
N THR A 466 0.29 -31.36 -0.39
CA THR A 466 -1.11 -31.64 -0.01
C THR A 466 -1.68 -30.51 0.84
N ALA A 467 -2.97 -30.20 0.67
CA ALA A 467 -3.66 -29.20 1.47
C ALA A 467 -3.58 -29.53 2.97
N LEU A 468 -2.82 -28.76 3.74
CA LEU A 468 -2.66 -28.94 5.19
C LEU A 468 -3.88 -28.42 5.93
N SER A 469 -4.42 -29.23 6.85
CA SER A 469 -5.46 -28.76 7.78
C SER A 469 -4.85 -27.86 8.87
N ASP A 470 -5.66 -26.93 9.41
CA ASP A 470 -5.22 -26.03 10.49
C ASP A 470 -4.69 -26.79 11.72
N GLN A 471 -5.17 -28.02 11.94
CA GLN A 471 -4.69 -28.88 13.02
C GLN A 471 -3.28 -29.39 12.73
N LYS A 472 -3.02 -29.87 11.52
CA LYS A 472 -1.68 -30.32 11.10
C LYS A 472 -0.67 -29.16 11.14
N ILE A 473 -1.07 -27.96 10.68
CA ILE A 473 -0.23 -26.75 10.77
C ILE A 473 0.08 -26.42 12.24
N THR A 474 -0.92 -26.52 13.14
CA THR A 474 -0.71 -26.29 14.57
C THR A 474 0.27 -27.30 15.19
N GLU A 475 0.22 -28.56 14.78
CA GLU A 475 1.15 -29.61 15.23
C GLU A 475 2.56 -29.38 14.71
N GLN A 476 2.73 -29.02 13.43
CA GLN A 476 4.03 -28.68 12.85
C GLN A 476 4.63 -27.41 13.45
N LEU A 477 3.82 -26.41 13.78
CA LEU A 477 4.27 -25.22 14.51
C LEU A 477 4.73 -25.55 15.92
N LYS A 478 4.05 -26.49 16.62
CA LYS A 478 4.48 -26.97 17.94
C LYS A 478 5.84 -27.68 17.89
N THR A 479 6.12 -28.48 16.87
CA THR A 479 7.44 -29.13 16.69
C THR A 479 8.55 -28.11 16.46
N ARG A 480 8.25 -26.96 15.84
CA ARG A 480 9.16 -25.82 15.68
C ARG A 480 9.20 -24.91 16.92
N GLY A 481 8.53 -25.26 18.04
CA GLY A 481 8.51 -24.50 19.29
C GLY A 481 7.54 -23.32 19.33
N ILE A 482 6.63 -23.21 18.36
CA ILE A 482 5.63 -22.15 18.27
C ILE A 482 4.30 -22.67 18.81
N HIS A 483 3.90 -22.23 20.01
CA HIS A 483 2.66 -22.66 20.65
C HIS A 483 1.52 -21.67 20.35
N ILE A 484 0.69 -21.99 19.37
CA ILE A 484 -0.52 -21.22 18.99
C ILE A 484 -1.74 -22.12 18.93
N ALA A 485 -2.91 -21.52 19.17
CA ALA A 485 -4.19 -22.21 19.07
C ALA A 485 -4.64 -22.37 17.61
N ARG A 486 -5.34 -23.45 17.27
CA ARG A 486 -5.91 -23.70 15.94
C ARG A 486 -6.71 -22.49 15.40
N ARG A 487 -7.52 -21.84 16.26
CA ARG A 487 -8.28 -20.64 15.87
C ARG A 487 -7.40 -19.48 15.43
N THR A 488 -6.20 -19.36 16.00
CA THR A 488 -5.22 -18.33 15.63
C THR A 488 -4.58 -18.64 14.27
N VAL A 489 -4.33 -19.93 13.98
CA VAL A 489 -3.84 -20.39 12.67
C VAL A 489 -4.87 -20.08 11.59
N ALA A 490 -6.15 -20.44 11.82
CA ALA A 490 -7.24 -20.12 10.89
C ALA A 490 -7.35 -18.61 10.62
N LYS A 491 -7.24 -17.76 11.67
CA LYS A 491 -7.22 -16.31 11.53
C LYS A 491 -6.04 -15.82 10.68
N TYR A 492 -4.84 -16.37 10.90
CA TYR A 492 -3.64 -15.97 10.13
C TYR A 492 -3.71 -16.42 8.69
N ARG A 493 -4.30 -17.58 8.40
CA ARG A 493 -4.58 -18.00 7.01
C ARG A 493 -5.52 -17.04 6.30
N ALA A 494 -6.61 -16.64 6.96
CA ALA A 494 -7.54 -15.65 6.41
C ALA A 494 -6.85 -14.29 6.17
N GLU A 495 -5.97 -13.84 7.11
CA GLU A 495 -5.18 -12.62 6.94
C GLU A 495 -4.13 -12.72 5.81
N LEU A 496 -3.75 -13.92 5.39
CA LEU A 496 -2.84 -14.20 4.27
C LEU A 496 -3.57 -14.49 2.95
N SER A 497 -4.92 -14.43 2.95
CA SER A 497 -5.77 -14.78 1.80
C SER A 497 -5.53 -16.20 1.28
N ILE A 498 -5.15 -17.13 2.16
CA ILE A 498 -4.94 -18.54 1.82
C ILE A 498 -6.22 -19.32 2.11
N ALA A 499 -6.80 -19.94 1.07
CA ALA A 499 -8.02 -20.74 1.17
C ALA A 499 -7.92 -21.86 2.21
N SER A 500 -9.06 -22.23 2.83
CA SER A 500 -9.10 -23.30 3.80
C SER A 500 -8.83 -24.66 3.16
N SER A 501 -8.45 -25.68 3.97
CA SER A 501 -8.20 -27.04 3.46
C SER A 501 -9.45 -27.73 2.91
N PHE A 502 -10.63 -27.12 3.04
CA PHE A 502 -11.91 -27.60 2.50
C PHE A 502 -12.25 -26.94 1.14
N GLU A 503 -11.54 -25.86 0.76
CA GLU A 503 -11.76 -25.09 -0.46
C GLU A 503 -10.64 -25.30 -1.50
N ARG A 504 -9.67 -26.17 -1.18
CA ARG A 504 -8.57 -26.55 -2.06
C ARG A 504 -8.73 -27.97 -2.57
#